data_f2f4cd2b171983ce18416cd6d935fdf2
#
_entry.id   f2f4cd2b171983ce18416cd6d935fdf2
#
_cell.length_a   1.000
_cell.length_b   1.000
_cell.length_c   1.000
_cell.angle_alpha   90.00
_cell.angle_beta   90.00
_cell.angle_gamma   90.00
#
_symmetry.space_group_name_H-M   'P 1'
#
loop_
_entity.id
_entity.type
_entity.pdbx_description
1 polymer ?
#
loop_
_entity_poly.entity_id
_entity_poly.type
_entity_poly.pdbx_seq_one_letter_code
_entity_poly.pdbx_strand_id
1 'polypeptide(L)'
;MASIKQLSDRKYKITISNGYRTDGRKICKAKTIHVPDSVPKRGIEQYVYHEAERLERLFKQGYSEDAEMTFETYARGWLERQTKYAPGTISFYRRSLETVFPEIGAIKLNRLRPIALENLLAKLRKRTYRGKPIKEKTVQKYLTVVSAVLSDAKRNEIIEKNPARMIDLPDAERKAQEIPTMEEMQKFLSALCYEEPVFQLFYFLAINTGMRRGELCALRWSDVIVTGSYEGYIIVRHSRSTVSGEGVQEGKTKNGRTRTVSMNEEMFSLLRGFCYRKMRLQIGRAHV
;
A
#
# COMPACT_ATOMS: atom_id res chain seq x y z
N MET A 1 5.78 10.28 -36.84
CA MET A 1 5.76 9.44 -38.07
C MET A 1 6.96 8.53 -38.06
N ALA A 2 6.72 7.25 -38.34
CA ALA A 2 7.79 6.28 -38.51
C ALA A 2 8.55 6.56 -39.82
N SER A 3 9.89 6.46 -39.79
CA SER A 3 10.73 6.52 -40.98
C SER A 3 11.08 5.09 -41.38
N ILE A 4 10.85 4.76 -42.67
CA ILE A 4 11.09 3.45 -43.24
C ILE A 4 12.27 3.55 -44.21
N LYS A 5 13.28 2.69 -43.99
CA LYS A 5 14.43 2.57 -44.89
C LYS A 5 14.57 1.14 -45.35
N GLN A 6 14.55 0.90 -46.66
CA GLN A 6 14.82 -0.39 -47.25
C GLN A 6 16.31 -0.73 -47.13
N LEU A 7 16.65 -1.93 -46.66
CA LEU A 7 18.04 -2.41 -46.53
C LEU A 7 18.36 -3.46 -47.61
N SER A 8 17.37 -4.26 -47.98
CA SER A 8 17.43 -5.24 -49.09
C SER A 8 16.02 -5.57 -49.57
N ASP A 9 15.88 -6.44 -50.56
CA ASP A 9 14.62 -6.74 -51.26
C ASP A 9 13.43 -7.05 -50.32
N ARG A 10 13.67 -7.68 -49.16
CA ARG A 10 12.66 -8.00 -48.12
C ARG A 10 13.01 -7.56 -46.72
N LYS A 11 14.04 -6.72 -46.56
CA LYS A 11 14.53 -6.29 -45.26
C LYS A 11 14.42 -4.77 -45.09
N TYR A 12 13.67 -4.32 -44.08
CA TYR A 12 13.36 -2.92 -43.87
C TYR A 12 13.74 -2.51 -42.45
N LYS A 13 14.34 -1.32 -42.32
CA LYS A 13 14.58 -0.67 -41.03
C LYS A 13 13.52 0.39 -40.80
N ILE A 14 12.73 0.18 -39.76
CA ILE A 14 11.70 1.12 -39.32
C ILE A 14 12.27 1.89 -38.13
N THR A 15 12.34 3.22 -38.23
CA THR A 15 12.78 4.11 -37.15
C THR A 15 11.58 4.94 -36.67
N ILE A 16 11.27 4.86 -35.41
CA ILE A 16 10.14 5.50 -34.77
C ILE A 16 10.66 6.51 -33.76
N SER A 17 10.02 7.68 -33.67
CA SER A 17 10.36 8.71 -32.67
C SER A 17 9.17 9.03 -31.79
N ASN A 18 9.44 9.26 -30.50
CA ASN A 18 8.43 9.61 -29.50
C ASN A 18 8.94 10.77 -28.62
N GLY A 19 8.85 12.00 -29.16
CA GLY A 19 9.24 13.19 -28.44
C GLY A 19 10.76 13.37 -28.22
N TYR A 20 11.09 14.20 -27.24
CA TYR A 20 12.45 14.54 -26.86
C TYR A 20 12.65 14.28 -25.36
N ARG A 21 13.86 13.92 -24.95
CA ARG A 21 14.27 13.84 -23.55
C ARG A 21 14.39 15.24 -22.96
N THR A 22 14.50 15.32 -21.63
CA THR A 22 14.80 16.57 -20.92
C THR A 22 16.14 17.21 -21.32
N ASP A 23 17.06 16.42 -21.88
CA ASP A 23 18.35 16.86 -22.42
C ASP A 23 18.27 17.35 -23.90
N GLY A 24 17.05 17.42 -24.47
CA GLY A 24 16.81 17.84 -25.85
C GLY A 24 17.05 16.77 -26.91
N ARG A 25 17.51 15.58 -26.56
CA ARG A 25 17.74 14.48 -27.51
C ARG A 25 16.44 13.79 -27.92
N LYS A 26 16.30 13.50 -29.21
CA LYS A 26 15.14 12.80 -29.76
C LYS A 26 15.08 11.35 -29.27
N ILE A 27 13.95 10.92 -28.73
CA ILE A 27 13.72 9.52 -28.34
C ILE A 27 13.39 8.73 -29.62
N CYS A 28 14.32 7.92 -30.09
CA CYS A 28 14.14 7.11 -31.30
C CYS A 28 14.39 5.63 -31.01
N LYS A 29 13.59 4.76 -31.63
CA LYS A 29 13.84 3.31 -31.65
C LYS A 29 13.81 2.82 -33.07
N ALA A 30 14.82 2.01 -33.43
CA ALA A 30 14.89 1.39 -34.74
C ALA A 30 14.69 -0.13 -34.61
N LYS A 31 13.83 -0.70 -35.46
CA LYS A 31 13.64 -2.14 -35.57
C LYS A 31 13.81 -2.56 -37.02
N THR A 32 14.60 -3.62 -37.23
CA THR A 32 14.71 -4.23 -38.57
C THR A 32 13.69 -5.34 -38.64
N ILE A 33 12.87 -5.33 -39.69
CA ILE A 33 11.89 -6.37 -40.00
C ILE A 33 12.29 -7.10 -41.29
N HIS A 34 11.94 -8.36 -41.34
CA HIS A 34 12.03 -9.17 -42.55
C HIS A 34 10.62 -9.52 -43.03
N VAL A 35 10.27 -9.19 -44.26
CA VAL A 35 8.96 -9.51 -44.83
C VAL A 35 8.91 -10.99 -45.17
N PRO A 36 7.95 -11.79 -44.68
CA PRO A 36 7.83 -13.20 -44.94
C PRO A 36 7.66 -13.49 -46.45
N ASP A 37 8.15 -14.63 -46.90
CA ASP A 37 8.06 -15.04 -48.32
C ASP A 37 6.61 -15.28 -48.79
N SER A 38 5.71 -15.53 -47.85
CA SER A 38 4.27 -15.64 -48.08
C SER A 38 3.61 -14.33 -48.57
N VAL A 39 4.27 -13.18 -48.42
CA VAL A 39 3.76 -11.88 -48.85
C VAL A 39 4.16 -11.64 -50.32
N PRO A 40 3.20 -11.48 -51.25
CA PRO A 40 3.50 -11.20 -52.65
C PRO A 40 4.21 -9.86 -52.82
N LYS A 41 5.06 -9.70 -53.86
CA LYS A 41 5.85 -8.49 -54.09
C LYS A 41 5.00 -7.22 -54.09
N ARG A 42 3.76 -7.25 -54.62
CA ARG A 42 2.82 -6.11 -54.63
C ARG A 42 2.31 -5.72 -53.22
N GLY A 43 2.37 -6.66 -52.24
CA GLY A 43 1.89 -6.43 -50.88
C GLY A 43 2.96 -6.03 -49.89
N ILE A 44 4.25 -6.00 -50.30
CA ILE A 44 5.39 -5.71 -49.39
C ILE A 44 5.26 -4.32 -48.77
N GLU A 45 4.98 -3.31 -49.57
CA GLU A 45 4.83 -1.93 -49.08
C GLU A 45 3.73 -1.80 -48.02
N GLN A 46 2.58 -2.42 -48.32
CA GLN A 46 1.43 -2.38 -47.42
C GLN A 46 1.73 -3.12 -46.12
N TYR A 47 2.40 -4.28 -46.20
CA TYR A 47 2.86 -5.01 -45.03
C TYR A 47 3.82 -4.21 -44.16
N VAL A 48 4.81 -3.58 -44.78
CA VAL A 48 5.81 -2.75 -44.06
C VAL A 48 5.16 -1.52 -43.42
N TYR A 49 4.16 -0.91 -44.11
CA TYR A 49 3.42 0.22 -43.61
C TYR A 49 2.56 -0.19 -42.38
N HIS A 50 1.86 -1.31 -42.42
CA HIS A 50 1.09 -1.85 -41.31
C HIS A 50 2.00 -2.19 -40.12
N GLU A 51 3.15 -2.80 -40.34
CA GLU A 51 4.14 -3.07 -39.28
C GLU A 51 4.73 -1.77 -38.70
N ALA A 52 4.94 -0.77 -39.52
CA ALA A 52 5.40 0.53 -39.05
C ALA A 52 4.33 1.22 -38.17
N GLU A 53 3.08 1.21 -38.57
CA GLU A 53 1.95 1.73 -37.78
C GLU A 53 1.78 0.97 -36.47
N ARG A 54 1.86 -0.35 -36.53
CA ARG A 54 1.80 -1.21 -35.33
C ARG A 54 2.94 -0.90 -34.36
N LEU A 55 4.16 -0.77 -34.86
CA LEU A 55 5.33 -0.42 -34.07
C LEU A 55 5.24 1.01 -33.53
N GLU A 56 4.72 1.96 -34.30
CA GLU A 56 4.51 3.35 -33.86
C GLU A 56 3.47 3.40 -32.74
N ARG A 57 2.37 2.65 -32.86
CA ARG A 57 1.34 2.52 -31.83
C ARG A 57 1.91 1.92 -30.55
N LEU A 58 2.64 0.80 -30.68
CA LEU A 58 3.31 0.16 -29.53
C LEU A 58 4.35 1.08 -28.87
N PHE A 59 5.07 1.90 -29.66
CA PHE A 59 6.07 2.80 -29.16
C PHE A 59 5.45 4.04 -28.48
N LYS A 60 4.36 4.56 -29.03
CA LYS A 60 3.59 5.67 -28.41
C LYS A 60 2.81 5.20 -27.17
N GLN A 61 2.38 3.94 -27.14
CA GLN A 61 1.55 3.37 -26.05
C GLN A 61 2.34 2.78 -24.87
N GLY A 62 3.67 2.77 -24.88
CA GLY A 62 4.36 2.18 -23.75
C GLY A 62 5.84 1.86 -23.90
N TYR A 63 6.51 2.41 -24.89
CA TYR A 63 7.97 2.36 -24.95
C TYR A 63 8.61 3.65 -24.39
N SER A 64 8.33 3.95 -23.11
CA SER A 64 9.26 4.77 -22.35
C SER A 64 10.49 3.91 -22.00
N GLU A 65 11.68 4.52 -21.88
CA GLU A 65 12.85 3.81 -21.34
C GLU A 65 12.52 3.19 -19.98
N ASP A 66 11.58 3.79 -19.26
CA ASP A 66 11.05 3.32 -18.00
C ASP A 66 10.29 1.97 -18.10
N ALA A 67 9.75 1.61 -19.27
CA ALA A 67 9.12 0.30 -19.47
C ALA A 67 10.13 -0.86 -19.55
N GLU A 68 11.39 -0.58 -19.86
CA GLU A 68 12.50 -1.52 -19.78
C GLU A 68 13.03 -1.67 -18.34
N MET A 69 12.61 -0.81 -17.43
CA MET A 69 12.92 -0.86 -16.01
C MET A 69 12.30 -2.10 -15.36
N THR A 70 12.99 -2.70 -14.41
CA THR A 70 12.47 -3.82 -13.65
C THR A 70 11.38 -3.37 -12.67
N PHE A 71 10.49 -4.29 -12.28
CA PHE A 71 9.47 -4.00 -11.28
C PHE A 71 10.08 -3.48 -9.97
N GLU A 72 11.17 -4.08 -9.50
CA GLU A 72 11.86 -3.67 -8.28
C GLU A 72 12.39 -2.24 -8.37
N THR A 73 13.11 -1.90 -9.43
CA THR A 73 13.67 -0.55 -9.62
C THR A 73 12.56 0.50 -9.62
N TYR A 74 11.47 0.22 -10.33
CA TYR A 74 10.32 1.13 -10.36
C TYR A 74 9.64 1.26 -9.00
N ALA A 75 9.40 0.12 -8.32
CA ALA A 75 8.72 0.08 -7.03
C ALA A 75 9.50 0.81 -5.93
N ARG A 76 10.84 0.71 -5.91
CA ARG A 76 11.70 1.46 -4.98
C ARG A 76 11.59 2.97 -5.22
N GLY A 77 11.74 3.43 -6.45
CA GLY A 77 11.55 4.84 -6.79
C GLY A 77 10.11 5.34 -6.56
N TRP A 78 9.10 4.49 -6.80
CA TRP A 78 7.72 4.81 -6.45
C TRP A 78 7.55 5.03 -4.94
N LEU A 79 8.15 4.17 -4.12
CA LEU A 79 8.04 4.25 -2.67
C LEU A 79 8.69 5.53 -2.12
N GLU A 80 9.82 5.95 -2.67
CA GLU A 80 10.53 7.18 -2.29
C GLU A 80 9.71 8.44 -2.60
N ARG A 81 8.95 8.43 -3.69
CA ARG A 81 8.07 9.55 -4.09
C ARG A 81 6.80 9.65 -3.27
N GLN A 82 6.50 8.70 -2.36
CA GLN A 82 5.26 8.72 -1.56
C GLN A 82 5.36 9.69 -0.38
N THR A 83 4.79 10.86 -0.50
CA THR A 83 4.72 11.87 0.56
C THR A 83 3.37 11.91 1.30
N LYS A 84 2.32 11.34 0.70
CA LYS A 84 0.94 11.40 1.21
C LYS A 84 0.57 10.30 2.21
N TYR A 85 1.36 9.24 2.29
CA TYR A 85 1.05 8.11 3.15
C TYR A 85 1.66 8.29 4.55
N ALA A 86 0.93 7.82 5.56
CA ALA A 86 1.45 7.78 6.91
C ALA A 86 2.68 6.85 7.02
N PRO A 87 3.65 7.13 7.93
CA PRO A 87 4.88 6.34 8.08
C PRO A 87 4.62 4.83 8.22
N GLY A 88 3.61 4.44 8.99
CA GLY A 88 3.21 3.03 9.12
C GLY A 88 2.76 2.37 7.81
N THR A 89 2.14 3.13 6.90
CA THR A 89 1.75 2.64 5.57
C THR A 89 2.98 2.46 4.69
N ILE A 90 3.92 3.41 4.71
CA ILE A 90 5.18 3.33 3.97
C ILE A 90 5.99 2.11 4.44
N SER A 91 6.12 1.93 5.75
CA SER A 91 6.80 0.77 6.34
C SER A 91 6.13 -0.55 5.94
N PHE A 92 4.80 -0.61 5.92
CA PHE A 92 4.06 -1.77 5.43
C PHE A 92 4.32 -2.04 3.95
N TYR A 93 4.31 -1.02 3.10
CA TYR A 93 4.59 -1.15 1.67
C TYR A 93 6.00 -1.64 1.42
N ARG A 94 7.00 -1.04 2.10
CA ARG A 94 8.40 -1.46 2.02
C ARG A 94 8.58 -2.94 2.33
N ARG A 95 8.07 -3.41 3.47
CA ARG A 95 8.16 -4.83 3.88
C ARG A 95 7.43 -5.76 2.92
N SER A 96 6.29 -5.32 2.39
CA SER A 96 5.53 -6.10 1.43
C SER A 96 6.29 -6.25 0.12
N LEU A 97 6.89 -5.19 -0.39
CA LEU A 97 7.68 -5.19 -1.61
C LEU A 97 8.94 -6.05 -1.46
N GLU A 98 9.67 -5.94 -0.33
CA GLU A 98 10.83 -6.82 -0.06
C GLU A 98 10.45 -8.30 -0.05
N THR A 99 9.23 -8.63 0.37
CA THR A 99 8.72 -10.02 0.31
C THR A 99 8.44 -10.49 -1.12
N VAL A 100 8.10 -9.58 -2.02
CA VAL A 100 7.65 -9.85 -3.40
C VAL A 100 8.81 -9.79 -4.39
N PHE A 101 9.83 -8.98 -4.15
CA PHE A 101 10.96 -8.78 -5.07
C PHE A 101 11.70 -10.05 -5.50
N PRO A 102 11.96 -11.04 -4.63
CA PRO A 102 12.63 -12.27 -5.05
C PRO A 102 11.91 -13.01 -6.18
N GLU A 103 10.59 -12.82 -6.32
CA GLU A 103 9.75 -13.56 -7.26
C GLU A 103 9.50 -12.80 -8.57
N ILE A 104 9.24 -11.50 -8.47
CA ILE A 104 8.87 -10.68 -9.64
C ILE A 104 9.74 -9.42 -9.81
N GLY A 105 10.64 -9.14 -8.88
CA GLY A 105 11.43 -7.90 -8.88
C GLY A 105 12.25 -7.71 -10.14
N ALA A 106 12.88 -8.76 -10.65
CA ALA A 106 13.73 -8.73 -11.84
C ALA A 106 12.93 -8.66 -13.17
N ILE A 107 11.60 -8.85 -13.13
CA ILE A 107 10.77 -8.83 -14.34
C ILE A 107 10.60 -7.38 -14.80
N LYS A 108 10.83 -7.11 -16.09
CA LYS A 108 10.59 -5.80 -16.68
C LYS A 108 9.09 -5.48 -16.67
N LEU A 109 8.73 -4.22 -16.40
CA LEU A 109 7.33 -3.78 -16.27
C LEU A 109 6.48 -4.14 -17.50
N ASN A 110 7.03 -3.97 -18.71
CA ASN A 110 6.35 -4.31 -19.96
C ASN A 110 6.18 -5.83 -20.19
N ARG A 111 6.89 -6.67 -19.43
CA ARG A 111 6.83 -8.14 -19.51
C ARG A 111 6.08 -8.77 -18.34
N LEU A 112 5.69 -7.98 -17.36
CA LEU A 112 4.96 -8.50 -16.20
C LEU A 112 3.52 -8.87 -16.60
N ARG A 113 3.25 -10.18 -16.64
CA ARG A 113 1.97 -10.76 -17.05
C ARG A 113 1.17 -11.23 -15.84
N PRO A 114 -0.18 -11.36 -15.93
CA PRO A 114 -0.99 -11.90 -14.84
C PRO A 114 -0.49 -13.24 -14.31
N ILE A 115 -0.08 -14.16 -15.18
CA ILE A 115 0.44 -15.48 -14.78
C ILE A 115 1.66 -15.40 -13.84
N ALA A 116 2.52 -14.40 -13.99
CA ALA A 116 3.66 -14.21 -13.08
C ALA A 116 3.19 -13.82 -11.67
N LEU A 117 2.11 -13.04 -11.58
CA LEU A 117 1.50 -12.65 -10.31
C LEU A 117 0.71 -13.80 -9.68
N GLU A 118 0.03 -14.63 -10.47
CA GLU A 118 -0.63 -15.86 -9.99
C GLU A 118 0.39 -16.83 -9.40
N ASN A 119 1.54 -17.03 -10.06
CA ASN A 119 2.65 -17.83 -9.54
C ASN A 119 3.21 -17.24 -8.23
N LEU A 120 3.34 -15.92 -8.13
CA LEU A 120 3.69 -15.23 -6.90
C LEU A 120 2.69 -15.56 -5.78
N LEU A 121 1.38 -15.45 -6.04
CA LEU A 121 0.34 -15.75 -5.05
C LEU A 121 0.38 -17.21 -4.61
N ALA A 122 0.57 -18.15 -5.56
CA ALA A 122 0.71 -19.58 -5.26
C ALA A 122 1.92 -19.85 -4.33
N LYS A 123 3.05 -19.19 -4.57
CA LYS A 123 4.23 -19.29 -3.71
C LYS A 123 4.00 -18.65 -2.33
N LEU A 124 3.34 -17.49 -2.28
CA LEU A 124 3.01 -16.83 -1.00
C LEU A 124 2.08 -17.68 -0.14
N ARG A 125 1.09 -18.38 -0.71
CA ARG A 125 0.19 -19.29 0.02
C ARG A 125 0.94 -20.46 0.67
N LYS A 126 2.06 -20.88 0.09
CA LYS A 126 2.91 -21.96 0.66
C LYS A 126 3.82 -21.46 1.79
N ARG A 127 3.97 -20.16 1.97
CA ARG A 127 4.81 -19.59 3.04
C ARG A 127 4.16 -19.79 4.40
N THR A 128 5.00 -20.00 5.39
CA THR A 128 4.60 -20.06 6.80
C THR A 128 5.13 -18.87 7.57
N TYR A 129 4.38 -18.42 8.56
CA TYR A 129 4.81 -17.43 9.52
C TYR A 129 4.59 -18.00 10.94
N ARG A 130 5.65 -18.10 11.73
CA ARG A 130 5.63 -18.75 13.07
C ARG A 130 5.01 -20.15 13.04
N GLY A 131 5.40 -20.97 12.04
CA GLY A 131 4.90 -22.34 11.87
C GLY A 131 3.45 -22.48 11.36
N LYS A 132 2.75 -21.37 11.08
CA LYS A 132 1.37 -21.38 10.55
C LYS A 132 1.34 -20.86 9.11
N PRO A 133 0.50 -21.43 8.22
CA PRO A 133 0.32 -20.92 6.87
C PRO A 133 -0.14 -19.45 6.88
N ILE A 134 0.33 -18.67 5.91
CA ILE A 134 -0.10 -17.28 5.74
C ILE A 134 -1.58 -17.28 5.33
N LYS A 135 -2.39 -16.47 6.02
CA LYS A 135 -3.83 -16.32 5.72
C LYS A 135 -4.05 -15.68 4.36
N GLU A 136 -5.07 -16.10 3.62
CA GLU A 136 -5.42 -15.57 2.30
C GLU A 136 -5.54 -14.03 2.31
N LYS A 137 -6.14 -13.45 3.34
CA LYS A 137 -6.20 -11.98 3.52
C LYS A 137 -4.83 -11.30 3.54
N THR A 138 -3.78 -12.00 3.99
CA THR A 138 -2.40 -11.47 3.97
C THR A 138 -1.82 -11.57 2.56
N VAL A 139 -2.09 -12.65 1.84
CA VAL A 139 -1.70 -12.82 0.44
C VAL A 139 -2.32 -11.72 -0.43
N GLN A 140 -3.61 -11.45 -0.25
CA GLN A 140 -4.33 -10.37 -0.92
C GLN A 140 -3.72 -8.98 -0.64
N LYS A 141 -3.24 -8.74 0.58
CA LYS A 141 -2.55 -7.47 0.91
C LYS A 141 -1.26 -7.31 0.11
N TYR A 142 -0.48 -8.37 -0.12
CA TYR A 142 0.70 -8.28 -0.99
C TYR A 142 0.32 -7.90 -2.41
N LEU A 143 -0.70 -8.54 -2.97
CA LEU A 143 -1.19 -8.19 -4.31
C LEU A 143 -1.72 -6.75 -4.38
N THR A 144 -2.37 -6.27 -3.32
CA THR A 144 -2.83 -4.87 -3.24
C THR A 144 -1.67 -3.88 -3.34
N VAL A 145 -0.53 -4.17 -2.69
CA VAL A 145 0.68 -3.32 -2.79
C VAL A 145 1.26 -3.37 -4.19
N VAL A 146 1.40 -4.56 -4.79
CA VAL A 146 1.85 -4.73 -6.18
C VAL A 146 0.93 -3.97 -7.14
N SER A 147 -0.39 -4.10 -6.96
CA SER A 147 -1.38 -3.40 -7.77
C SER A 147 -1.31 -1.88 -7.62
N ALA A 148 -0.94 -1.36 -6.44
CA ALA A 148 -0.75 0.07 -6.24
C ALA A 148 0.44 0.60 -7.05
N VAL A 149 1.58 -0.10 -7.03
CA VAL A 149 2.76 0.22 -7.83
C VAL A 149 2.44 0.18 -9.33
N LEU A 150 1.78 -0.89 -9.79
CA LEU A 150 1.42 -1.05 -11.20
C LEU A 150 0.34 -0.05 -11.66
N SER A 151 -0.55 0.37 -10.76
CA SER A 151 -1.52 1.44 -11.06
C SER A 151 -0.84 2.81 -11.20
N ASP A 152 0.24 3.05 -10.46
CA ASP A 152 1.08 4.24 -10.64
C ASP A 152 1.83 4.18 -11.98
N ALA A 153 2.43 3.04 -12.31
CA ALA A 153 3.09 2.83 -13.59
C ALA A 153 2.12 3.01 -14.77
N LYS A 154 0.86 2.55 -14.64
CA LYS A 154 -0.18 2.80 -15.64
C LYS A 154 -0.53 4.28 -15.75
N ARG A 155 -0.68 4.99 -14.63
CA ARG A 155 -1.01 6.44 -14.62
C ARG A 155 0.09 7.29 -15.25
N ASN A 156 1.34 6.84 -15.11
CA ASN A 156 2.51 7.47 -15.73
C ASN A 156 2.76 6.95 -17.16
N GLU A 157 1.80 6.23 -17.75
CA GLU A 157 1.84 5.72 -19.12
C GLU A 157 3.04 4.78 -19.43
N ILE A 158 3.65 4.19 -18.39
CA ILE A 158 4.76 3.25 -18.52
C ILE A 158 4.25 1.87 -18.96
N ILE A 159 3.07 1.48 -18.48
CA ILE A 159 2.36 0.26 -18.90
C ILE A 159 0.93 0.59 -19.30
N GLU A 160 0.41 -0.11 -20.30
CA GLU A 160 -0.96 0.09 -20.82
C GLU A 160 -2.03 -0.40 -19.83
N LYS A 161 -1.80 -1.56 -19.22
CA LYS A 161 -2.76 -2.23 -18.33
C LYS A 161 -2.07 -2.67 -17.05
N ASN A 162 -2.81 -2.65 -15.96
CA ASN A 162 -2.33 -3.21 -14.68
C ASN A 162 -2.69 -4.71 -14.63
N PRO A 163 -1.70 -5.63 -14.76
CA PRO A 163 -1.96 -7.06 -14.76
C PRO A 163 -2.50 -7.58 -13.42
N ALA A 164 -2.24 -6.89 -12.30
CA ALA A 164 -2.76 -7.30 -11.01
C ALA A 164 -4.29 -7.14 -10.88
N ARG A 165 -4.91 -6.31 -11.71
CA ARG A 165 -6.37 -6.14 -11.74
C ARG A 165 -7.09 -7.21 -12.57
N MET A 166 -6.34 -8.04 -13.27
CA MET A 166 -6.86 -9.13 -14.10
C MET A 166 -6.88 -10.47 -13.34
N ILE A 167 -6.53 -10.45 -12.05
CA ILE A 167 -6.46 -11.64 -11.21
C ILE A 167 -7.72 -11.70 -10.36
N ASP A 168 -8.44 -12.81 -10.49
CA ASP A 168 -9.55 -13.14 -9.63
C ASP A 168 -9.01 -13.71 -8.31
N LEU A 169 -9.39 -13.06 -7.21
CA LEU A 169 -9.02 -13.50 -5.87
C LEU A 169 -10.19 -14.23 -5.23
N PRO A 170 -9.94 -15.35 -4.54
CA PRO A 170 -10.99 -15.98 -3.76
C PRO A 170 -11.44 -15.02 -2.65
N ASP A 171 -12.73 -15.06 -2.31
CA ASP A 171 -13.25 -14.31 -1.19
C ASP A 171 -12.53 -14.73 0.10
N ALA A 172 -11.95 -13.75 0.79
CA ALA A 172 -11.38 -14.01 2.10
C ALA A 172 -12.49 -14.22 3.11
N GLU A 173 -12.55 -15.38 3.73
CA GLU A 173 -13.51 -15.66 4.81
C GLU A 173 -13.53 -14.53 5.83
N ARG A 174 -14.65 -13.87 5.93
CA ARG A 174 -14.93 -12.90 7.00
C ARG A 174 -15.45 -13.70 8.20
N LYS A 175 -14.54 -14.13 9.08
CA LYS A 175 -15.01 -14.61 10.38
C LYS A 175 -15.73 -13.47 11.08
N ALA A 176 -16.97 -13.73 11.49
CA ALA A 176 -17.67 -12.84 12.39
C ALA A 176 -16.81 -12.65 13.64
N GLN A 177 -16.65 -11.41 14.07
CA GLN A 177 -15.97 -11.13 15.34
C GLN A 177 -16.90 -11.56 16.46
N GLU A 178 -16.46 -12.50 17.27
CA GLU A 178 -17.18 -12.89 18.49
C GLU A 178 -17.13 -11.70 19.44
N ILE A 179 -18.30 -11.27 19.86
CA ILE A 179 -18.45 -10.21 20.87
C ILE A 179 -18.41 -10.93 22.22
N PRO A 180 -17.59 -10.48 23.19
CA PRO A 180 -17.55 -11.09 24.51
C PRO A 180 -18.92 -11.11 25.17
N THR A 181 -19.24 -12.23 25.79
CA THR A 181 -20.46 -12.33 26.61
C THR A 181 -20.38 -11.46 27.87
N MET A 182 -21.49 -11.21 28.52
CA MET A 182 -21.51 -10.44 29.78
C MET A 182 -20.64 -11.11 30.87
N GLU A 183 -20.66 -12.44 30.94
CA GLU A 183 -19.84 -13.21 31.88
C GLU A 183 -18.33 -13.07 31.59
N GLU A 184 -17.93 -13.13 30.33
CA GLU A 184 -16.55 -12.93 29.92
C GLU A 184 -16.08 -11.49 30.23
N MET A 185 -16.96 -10.52 30.01
CA MET A 185 -16.69 -9.11 30.35
C MET A 185 -16.52 -8.93 31.85
N GLN A 186 -17.37 -9.53 32.68
CA GLN A 186 -17.25 -9.48 34.14
C GLN A 186 -15.94 -10.12 34.62
N LYS A 187 -15.56 -11.29 34.09
CA LYS A 187 -14.28 -11.93 34.38
C LYS A 187 -13.10 -11.02 34.00
N PHE A 188 -13.17 -10.39 32.82
CA PHE A 188 -12.14 -9.46 32.37
C PHE A 188 -12.01 -8.26 33.31
N LEU A 189 -13.14 -7.61 33.68
CA LEU A 189 -13.14 -6.46 34.59
C LEU A 189 -12.63 -6.83 35.99
N SER A 190 -12.98 -8.02 36.49
CA SER A 190 -12.46 -8.53 37.77
C SER A 190 -10.96 -8.74 37.72
N ALA A 191 -10.43 -9.33 36.64
CA ALA A 191 -8.99 -9.48 36.46
C ALA A 191 -8.28 -8.12 36.33
N LEU A 192 -8.89 -7.17 35.67
CA LEU A 192 -8.33 -5.82 35.47
C LEU A 192 -8.11 -5.06 36.79
N CYS A 193 -8.88 -5.37 37.85
CA CYS A 193 -8.69 -4.75 39.15
C CYS A 193 -7.31 -5.08 39.81
N TYR A 194 -6.67 -6.16 39.41
CA TYR A 194 -5.36 -6.57 39.89
C TYR A 194 -4.19 -6.03 39.05
N GLU A 195 -4.49 -5.39 37.92
CA GLU A 195 -3.48 -4.82 37.04
C GLU A 195 -3.00 -3.44 37.54
N GLU A 196 -1.87 -2.97 36.99
CA GLU A 196 -1.39 -1.63 37.30
C GLU A 196 -2.45 -0.56 36.94
N PRO A 197 -2.55 0.50 37.76
CA PRO A 197 -3.57 1.54 37.56
C PRO A 197 -3.60 2.16 36.17
N VAL A 198 -2.46 2.24 35.47
CA VAL A 198 -2.38 2.76 34.09
C VAL A 198 -3.14 1.86 33.12
N PHE A 199 -3.02 0.54 33.26
CA PHE A 199 -3.75 -0.43 32.43
C PHE A 199 -5.24 -0.42 32.78
N GLN A 200 -5.59 -0.30 34.07
CA GLN A 200 -6.99 -0.16 34.48
C GLN A 200 -7.65 1.03 33.77
N LEU A 201 -7.00 2.20 33.81
CA LEU A 201 -7.48 3.40 33.13
C LEU A 201 -7.56 3.20 31.62
N PHE A 202 -6.53 2.62 31.01
CA PHE A 202 -6.47 2.40 29.58
C PHE A 202 -7.65 1.55 29.07
N TYR A 203 -7.88 0.41 29.70
CA TYR A 203 -8.96 -0.48 29.30
C TYR A 203 -10.33 0.06 29.63
N PHE A 204 -10.49 0.74 30.78
CA PHE A 204 -11.73 1.42 31.14
C PHE A 204 -12.10 2.48 30.09
N LEU A 205 -11.17 3.33 29.70
CA LEU A 205 -11.38 4.31 28.64
C LEU A 205 -11.65 3.61 27.29
N ALA A 206 -10.96 2.52 26.96
CA ALA A 206 -11.20 1.78 25.71
C ALA A 206 -12.64 1.28 25.62
N ILE A 207 -13.16 0.68 26.68
CA ILE A 207 -14.52 0.12 26.75
C ILE A 207 -15.58 1.24 26.67
N ASN A 208 -15.42 2.29 27.47
CA ASN A 208 -16.44 3.35 27.58
C ASN A 208 -16.43 4.33 26.38
N THR A 209 -15.30 4.52 25.70
CA THR A 209 -15.18 5.53 24.64
C THR A 209 -15.13 4.94 23.22
N GLY A 210 -14.86 3.65 23.08
CA GLY A 210 -14.58 3.05 21.79
C GLY A 210 -13.38 3.65 21.05
N MET A 211 -12.49 4.36 21.72
CA MET A 211 -11.28 4.94 21.14
C MET A 211 -10.35 3.84 20.64
N ARG A 212 -9.68 4.10 19.52
CA ARG A 212 -8.66 3.16 19.02
C ARG A 212 -7.45 3.15 19.94
N ARG A 213 -6.76 2.01 20.02
CA ARG A 213 -5.53 1.89 20.80
C ARG A 213 -4.56 3.05 20.59
N GLY A 214 -4.29 3.41 19.33
CA GLY A 214 -3.36 4.50 19.02
C GLY A 214 -3.85 5.88 19.47
N GLU A 215 -5.15 6.11 19.52
CA GLU A 215 -5.76 7.34 20.03
C GLU A 215 -5.62 7.42 21.56
N LEU A 216 -5.89 6.32 22.26
CA LEU A 216 -5.67 6.21 23.71
C LEU A 216 -4.21 6.43 24.08
N CYS A 217 -3.27 5.81 23.34
CA CYS A 217 -1.83 5.99 23.57
C CYS A 217 -1.34 7.43 23.28
N ALA A 218 -2.09 8.22 22.52
CA ALA A 218 -1.78 9.62 22.21
C ALA A 218 -2.48 10.63 23.12
N LEU A 219 -3.39 10.18 23.99
CA LEU A 219 -4.22 11.03 24.82
C LEU A 219 -3.36 11.83 25.80
N ARG A 220 -3.66 13.12 25.92
CA ARG A 220 -2.97 14.07 26.83
C ARG A 220 -3.98 14.67 27.80
N TRP A 221 -3.51 15.13 28.95
CA TRP A 221 -4.36 15.85 29.90
C TRP A 221 -5.00 17.10 29.30
N SER A 222 -4.33 17.78 28.39
CA SER A 222 -4.87 18.93 27.64
C SER A 222 -6.03 18.59 26.71
N ASP A 223 -6.28 17.30 26.47
CA ASP A 223 -7.39 16.83 25.66
C ASP A 223 -8.64 16.49 26.50
N VAL A 224 -8.50 16.49 27.83
CA VAL A 224 -9.59 16.26 28.78
C VAL A 224 -10.15 17.60 29.23
N ILE A 225 -11.35 17.93 28.78
CA ILE A 225 -12.02 19.20 29.09
C ILE A 225 -13.11 18.95 30.12
N VAL A 226 -13.03 19.65 31.22
CA VAL A 226 -14.01 19.62 32.31
C VAL A 226 -14.90 20.84 32.19
N THR A 227 -16.22 20.63 32.09
CA THR A 227 -17.21 21.69 31.93
C THR A 227 -18.08 21.89 33.16
N GLY A 228 -18.15 20.91 34.06
CA GLY A 228 -18.92 20.96 35.29
C GLY A 228 -18.37 20.01 36.36
N SER A 229 -19.09 19.83 37.45
CA SER A 229 -18.65 19.02 38.60
C SER A 229 -18.45 17.56 38.25
N TYR A 230 -19.23 17.02 37.30
CA TYR A 230 -19.17 15.64 36.79
C TYR A 230 -19.36 15.58 35.27
N GLU A 231 -19.17 16.70 34.58
CA GLU A 231 -19.37 16.82 33.15
C GLU A 231 -18.09 17.21 32.44
N GLY A 232 -17.89 16.68 31.25
CA GLY A 232 -16.77 16.99 30.42
C GLY A 232 -16.71 16.13 29.18
N TYR A 233 -15.66 16.32 28.40
CA TYR A 233 -15.44 15.56 27.18
C TYR A 233 -13.93 15.41 26.90
N ILE A 234 -13.62 14.37 26.16
CA ILE A 234 -12.27 14.09 25.66
C ILE A 234 -12.20 14.49 24.18
N ILE A 235 -11.18 15.25 23.80
CA ILE A 235 -10.91 15.60 22.40
C ILE A 235 -9.91 14.61 21.83
N VAL A 236 -10.32 13.85 20.82
CA VAL A 236 -9.48 12.87 20.13
C VAL A 236 -8.89 13.53 18.89
N ARG A 237 -7.62 13.95 18.95
CA ARG A 237 -6.91 14.67 17.86
C ARG A 237 -5.72 13.89 17.31
N HIS A 238 -5.08 13.07 18.13
CA HIS A 238 -3.82 12.42 17.81
C HIS A 238 -3.93 10.90 17.87
N SER A 239 -2.98 10.24 17.23
CA SER A 239 -2.83 8.78 17.31
C SER A 239 -1.34 8.43 17.33
N ARG A 240 -0.94 7.51 18.20
CA ARG A 240 0.42 6.96 18.26
C ARG A 240 0.45 5.56 17.70
N SER A 241 1.48 5.26 16.94
CA SER A 241 1.75 3.92 16.43
C SER A 241 3.23 3.62 16.47
N THR A 242 3.60 2.37 16.72
CA THR A 242 4.98 1.93 16.61
C THR A 242 5.25 1.54 15.17
N VAL A 243 6.24 2.15 14.54
CA VAL A 243 6.70 1.84 13.20
C VAL A 243 8.03 1.09 13.32
N SER A 244 8.11 -0.10 12.72
CA SER A 244 9.31 -0.94 12.77
C SER A 244 10.52 -0.20 12.19
N GLY A 245 11.58 -0.06 12.97
CA GLY A 245 12.80 0.65 12.60
C GLY A 245 12.78 2.17 12.83
N GLU A 246 11.61 2.77 13.08
CA GLU A 246 11.45 4.22 13.27
C GLU A 246 10.93 4.60 14.67
N GLY A 247 10.60 3.60 15.50
CA GLY A 247 10.11 3.82 16.86
C GLY A 247 8.64 4.27 16.92
N VAL A 248 8.31 5.02 17.98
CA VAL A 248 6.95 5.54 18.20
C VAL A 248 6.76 6.81 17.38
N GLN A 249 5.76 6.78 16.50
CA GLN A 249 5.35 7.90 15.65
C GLN A 249 3.99 8.44 16.14
N GLU A 250 3.90 9.75 16.32
CA GLU A 250 2.66 10.45 16.62
C GLU A 250 2.18 11.21 15.39
N GLY A 251 0.89 11.11 15.09
CA GLY A 251 0.29 11.76 13.93
C GLY A 251 -1.19 12.03 14.14
N LYS A 252 -1.84 12.48 13.08
CA LYS A 252 -3.30 12.68 13.07
C LYS A 252 -4.03 11.35 13.22
N THR A 253 -5.30 11.38 13.65
CA THR A 253 -6.19 10.22 13.64
C THR A 253 -6.26 9.59 12.25
N LYS A 254 -6.62 8.31 12.16
CA LYS A 254 -6.65 7.55 10.88
C LYS A 254 -7.42 8.24 9.75
N ASN A 255 -8.44 9.03 10.09
CA ASN A 255 -9.25 9.76 9.11
C ASN A 255 -8.91 11.26 9.08
N GLY A 256 -7.89 11.71 9.83
CA GLY A 256 -7.52 13.12 9.95
C GLY A 256 -8.54 14.00 10.68
N ARG A 257 -9.64 13.42 11.20
CA ARG A 257 -10.73 14.17 11.85
C ARG A 257 -10.55 14.15 13.35
N THR A 258 -10.74 15.33 13.96
CA THR A 258 -10.90 15.47 15.40
C THR A 258 -12.35 15.14 15.76
N ARG A 259 -12.54 14.45 16.89
CA ARG A 259 -13.86 14.20 17.47
C ARG A 259 -13.85 14.37 18.98
N THR A 260 -15.00 14.65 19.55
CA THR A 260 -15.22 14.67 20.99
C THR A 260 -15.91 13.39 21.44
N VAL A 261 -15.60 12.97 22.66
CA VAL A 261 -16.25 11.86 23.35
C VAL A 261 -16.69 12.37 24.71
N SER A 262 -17.97 12.36 24.99
CA SER A 262 -18.53 12.77 26.28
C SER A 262 -18.07 11.83 27.39
N MET A 263 -17.82 12.36 28.56
CA MET A 263 -17.49 11.60 29.76
C MET A 263 -18.74 11.39 30.61
N ASN A 264 -18.92 10.15 31.08
CA ASN A 264 -19.88 9.88 32.16
C ASN A 264 -19.23 10.13 33.54
N GLU A 265 -20.03 10.11 34.57
CA GLU A 265 -19.60 10.36 35.96
C GLU A 265 -18.47 9.41 36.42
N GLU A 266 -18.56 8.12 36.03
CA GLU A 266 -17.55 7.12 36.36
C GLU A 266 -16.20 7.43 35.71
N MET A 267 -16.21 7.78 34.42
CA MET A 267 -15.00 8.19 33.69
C MET A 267 -14.38 9.45 34.30
N PHE A 268 -15.23 10.41 34.65
CA PHE A 268 -14.79 11.64 35.28
C PHE A 268 -14.11 11.36 36.63
N SER A 269 -14.75 10.57 37.48
CA SER A 269 -14.25 10.20 38.80
C SER A 269 -12.92 9.42 38.70
N LEU A 270 -12.82 8.50 37.75
CA LEU A 270 -11.60 7.72 37.52
C LEU A 270 -10.46 8.62 37.03
N LEU A 271 -10.68 9.47 36.04
CA LEU A 271 -9.67 10.40 35.53
C LEU A 271 -9.23 11.37 36.58
N ARG A 272 -10.14 11.91 37.41
CA ARG A 272 -9.84 12.80 38.53
C ARG A 272 -8.97 12.10 39.57
N GLY A 273 -9.30 10.86 39.94
CA GLY A 273 -8.50 10.05 40.88
C GLY A 273 -7.06 9.84 40.40
N PHE A 274 -6.87 9.66 39.12
CA PHE A 274 -5.55 9.56 38.51
C PHE A 274 -4.79 10.90 38.49
N CYS A 275 -5.45 12.01 38.22
CA CYS A 275 -4.88 13.34 38.22
C CYS A 275 -4.31 13.69 39.59
N TYR A 276 -5.06 13.44 40.67
CA TYR A 276 -4.64 13.69 42.05
C TYR A 276 -3.40 12.87 42.48
N ARG A 277 -3.19 11.67 41.88
CA ARG A 277 -1.99 10.86 42.22
C ARG A 277 -0.74 11.32 41.49
N LYS A 278 -0.70 12.52 40.87
CA LYS A 278 0.45 13.06 40.11
C LYS A 278 1.03 12.08 39.09
N MET A 279 0.25 11.10 38.61
CA MET A 279 0.69 10.27 37.51
C MET A 279 0.61 11.09 36.22
N ARG A 280 1.77 11.46 35.66
CA ARG A 280 1.85 11.95 34.30
C ARG A 280 1.44 10.78 33.39
N LEU A 281 0.18 10.76 32.98
CA LEU A 281 -0.35 9.79 32.01
C LEU A 281 0.33 10.00 30.68
N GLN A 282 1.51 9.41 30.50
CA GLN A 282 1.99 9.01 29.21
C GLN A 282 1.53 7.56 28.99
N ILE A 283 0.24 7.39 28.68
CA ILE A 283 -0.36 6.09 28.37
C ILE A 283 0.45 5.35 27.27
N GLY A 284 1.24 6.07 26.49
CA GLY A 284 2.13 5.50 25.47
C GLY A 284 3.44 4.88 25.96
N ARG A 285 3.86 5.05 27.22
CA ARG A 285 5.09 4.44 27.73
C ARG A 285 4.92 3.00 28.22
N ALA A 286 3.71 2.52 28.38
CA ALA A 286 3.42 1.16 28.84
C ALA A 286 3.60 0.07 27.77
N HIS A 287 4.09 0.41 26.57
CA HIS A 287 4.28 -0.52 25.46
C HIS A 287 5.64 -0.34 24.77
N VAL A 288 6.70 -0.14 25.53
CA VAL A 288 8.08 -0.30 25.03
C VAL A 288 8.64 -1.63 25.50
#